data_6de420bdf7f5d2861362c55801929767
#
_entry.id   6de420bdf7f5d2861362c55801929767
#
_cell.length_a   1.000
_cell.length_b   1.000
_cell.length_c   1.000
_cell.angle_alpha   90.00
_cell.angle_beta   90.00
_cell.angle_gamma   90.00
#
_symmetry.space_group_name_H-M   'P 1'
#
loop_
_entity.id
_entity.type
_entity.pdbx_description
1 polymer ?
#
loop_
_entity_poly.entity_id
_entity_poly.type
_entity_poly.pdbx_seq_one_letter_code
_entity_poly.pdbx_strand_id
1 'polypeptide(L)'
;MVSLCIKDNNTKIQDFLMKKIGESNIPDIYYSKHIFKLYENVIIHYKGKDFQKFYKFLSNLLSDAIINYYEPTIVKRLILKDYFYFDALDRNSIYNEYNILHHNSKKYINKDILDYIENHKSIVLNGFVNFRLSNYKNSLEPLVESAVSKFVLDKEYLEFVSLLRGYVDSKIPEPIKIHLIYSNKESILLDENYNMLEFEDFNSEYLSDISFSQNDYALNTLIGKLPESIYIHLISPKDEYIETLELIFGKRI
;
A
#
# COMPACT_ATOMS: atom_id res chain seq x y z
N MET A 1 -6.42 -43.61 5.26
CA MET A 1 -6.44 -42.43 6.14
C MET A 1 -5.07 -41.76 6.08
N VAL A 2 -5.01 -40.47 5.82
CA VAL A 2 -3.80 -39.64 5.83
C VAL A 2 -3.93 -38.62 6.96
N SER A 3 -2.80 -38.27 7.57
CA SER A 3 -2.78 -37.28 8.64
C SER A 3 -1.56 -36.39 8.51
N LEU A 4 -1.75 -35.07 8.72
CA LEU A 4 -0.67 -34.09 8.79
C LEU A 4 -0.67 -33.45 10.18
N CYS A 5 0.47 -33.47 10.84
CA CYS A 5 0.68 -32.83 12.13
C CYS A 5 1.28 -31.43 11.90
N ILE A 6 0.57 -30.36 12.29
CA ILE A 6 1.02 -28.99 12.22
C ILE A 6 1.43 -28.52 13.61
N LYS A 7 2.67 -28.06 13.74
CA LYS A 7 3.26 -27.62 14.99
C LYS A 7 3.54 -26.14 14.92
N ASP A 8 3.00 -25.38 15.86
CA ASP A 8 3.26 -23.96 16.00
C ASP A 8 3.08 -23.51 17.46
N ASN A 9 3.78 -22.45 17.88
CA ASN A 9 3.64 -21.89 19.21
C ASN A 9 2.62 -20.75 19.28
N ASN A 10 2.10 -20.32 18.12
CA ASN A 10 1.12 -19.24 18.03
C ASN A 10 -0.30 -19.83 18.09
N THR A 11 -0.97 -19.63 19.21
CA THR A 11 -2.35 -20.12 19.43
C THR A 11 -3.34 -19.57 18.41
N LYS A 12 -3.14 -18.31 17.94
CA LYS A 12 -4.01 -17.69 16.93
C LYS A 12 -3.99 -18.44 15.59
N ILE A 13 -2.83 -18.99 15.23
CA ILE A 13 -2.70 -19.81 14.00
C ILE A 13 -3.49 -21.09 14.15
N GLN A 14 -3.43 -21.70 15.31
CA GLN A 14 -4.15 -22.96 15.55
C GLN A 14 -5.66 -22.75 15.55
N ASP A 15 -6.14 -21.70 16.21
CA ASP A 15 -7.56 -21.33 16.21
C ASP A 15 -8.04 -21.04 14.78
N PHE A 16 -7.22 -20.32 13.99
CA PHE A 16 -7.50 -20.10 12.57
C PHE A 16 -7.61 -21.42 11.79
N LEU A 17 -6.65 -22.32 11.96
CA LEU A 17 -6.66 -23.62 11.27
C LEU A 17 -7.90 -24.44 11.65
N MET A 18 -8.20 -24.56 12.93
CA MET A 18 -9.36 -25.31 13.43
C MET A 18 -10.68 -24.73 12.92
N LYS A 19 -10.82 -23.41 12.96
CA LYS A 19 -11.98 -22.69 12.42
C LYS A 19 -12.16 -22.98 10.92
N LYS A 20 -11.10 -22.83 10.13
CA LYS A 20 -11.16 -23.04 8.67
C LYS A 20 -11.43 -24.49 8.27
N ILE A 21 -10.94 -25.44 9.05
CA ILE A 21 -11.26 -26.86 8.84
C ILE A 21 -12.73 -27.12 9.17
N GLY A 22 -13.25 -26.57 10.27
CA GLY A 22 -14.67 -26.70 10.64
C GLY A 22 -15.63 -26.05 9.64
N GLU A 23 -15.20 -24.97 8.97
CA GLU A 23 -15.95 -24.28 7.90
C GLU A 23 -15.81 -24.98 6.54
N SER A 24 -14.90 -25.96 6.40
CA SER A 24 -14.62 -26.59 5.12
C SER A 24 -15.77 -27.52 4.68
N ASN A 25 -16.12 -27.45 3.39
CA ASN A 25 -17.07 -28.39 2.78
C ASN A 25 -16.41 -29.68 2.27
N ILE A 26 -15.24 -30.04 2.83
CA ILE A 26 -14.54 -31.27 2.44
C ILE A 26 -15.05 -32.40 3.33
N PRO A 27 -15.71 -33.43 2.79
CA PRO A 27 -16.16 -34.54 3.56
C PRO A 27 -14.95 -35.33 4.10
N ASP A 28 -15.14 -36.04 5.19
CA ASP A 28 -14.13 -36.92 5.79
C ASP A 28 -12.86 -36.23 6.34
N ILE A 29 -12.87 -34.92 6.49
CA ILE A 29 -11.80 -34.16 7.16
C ILE A 29 -12.20 -33.88 8.62
N TYR A 30 -11.28 -34.08 9.54
CA TYR A 30 -11.44 -33.72 10.94
C TYR A 30 -10.08 -33.40 11.56
N TYR A 31 -10.06 -32.75 12.71
CA TYR A 31 -8.83 -32.42 13.43
C TYR A 31 -8.87 -32.92 14.88
N SER A 32 -7.68 -33.08 15.44
CA SER A 32 -7.46 -33.24 16.87
C SER A 32 -6.37 -32.28 17.34
N LYS A 33 -6.51 -31.80 18.58
CA LYS A 33 -5.54 -30.91 19.21
C LYS A 33 -4.81 -31.65 20.31
N HIS A 34 -3.49 -31.60 20.29
CA HIS A 34 -2.64 -32.20 21.30
C HIS A 34 -1.56 -31.24 21.76
N ILE A 35 -1.40 -31.09 23.06
CA ILE A 35 -0.32 -30.30 23.65
C ILE A 35 0.83 -31.28 23.99
N PHE A 36 1.99 -31.03 23.40
CA PHE A 36 3.19 -31.80 23.67
C PHE A 36 4.37 -30.90 23.96
N LYS A 37 4.84 -30.90 25.24
CA LYS A 37 5.90 -30.00 25.72
C LYS A 37 5.56 -28.54 25.46
N LEU A 38 6.37 -27.87 24.61
CA LEU A 38 6.26 -26.44 24.26
C LEU A 38 5.42 -26.16 23.01
N TYR A 39 4.93 -27.22 22.33
CA TYR A 39 4.19 -27.08 21.09
C TYR A 39 2.75 -27.53 21.26
N GLU A 40 1.86 -26.69 20.82
CA GLU A 40 0.51 -27.15 20.52
C GLU A 40 0.52 -27.75 19.10
N ASN A 41 -0.03 -28.95 18.97
CA ASN A 41 -0.10 -29.65 17.70
C ASN A 41 -1.55 -29.75 17.26
N VAL A 42 -1.82 -29.31 16.03
CA VAL A 42 -3.07 -29.59 15.33
C VAL A 42 -2.81 -30.72 14.34
N ILE A 43 -3.45 -31.85 14.54
CA ILE A 43 -3.36 -32.99 13.63
C ILE A 43 -4.62 -32.97 12.77
N ILE A 44 -4.45 -32.87 11.47
CA ILE A 44 -5.54 -32.90 10.51
C ILE A 44 -5.59 -34.29 9.89
N HIS A 45 -6.75 -34.91 9.95
CA HIS A 45 -7.01 -36.26 9.47
C HIS A 45 -7.95 -36.23 8.28
N TYR A 46 -7.69 -37.10 7.31
CA TYR A 46 -8.53 -37.27 6.13
C TYR A 46 -8.79 -38.75 5.84
N LYS A 47 -10.07 -39.13 5.75
CA LYS A 47 -10.51 -40.50 5.45
C LYS A 47 -10.97 -40.69 4.00
N GLY A 48 -11.11 -39.62 3.25
CA GLY A 48 -11.52 -39.66 1.85
C GLY A 48 -10.49 -40.31 0.93
N LYS A 49 -10.83 -40.44 -0.35
CA LYS A 49 -10.00 -41.10 -1.37
C LYS A 49 -9.17 -40.10 -2.20
N ASP A 50 -9.56 -38.83 -2.28
CA ASP A 50 -8.91 -37.81 -3.09
C ASP A 50 -7.84 -37.08 -2.28
N PHE A 51 -6.65 -37.68 -2.19
CA PHE A 51 -5.53 -37.11 -1.45
C PHE A 51 -4.98 -35.84 -2.09
N GLN A 52 -5.05 -35.69 -3.42
CA GLN A 52 -4.58 -34.46 -4.09
C GLN A 52 -5.43 -33.26 -3.68
N LYS A 53 -6.75 -33.42 -3.66
CA LYS A 53 -7.68 -32.38 -3.20
C LYS A 53 -7.40 -32.00 -1.73
N PHE A 54 -7.11 -32.98 -0.89
CA PHE A 54 -6.76 -32.78 0.51
C PHE A 54 -5.46 -31.98 0.67
N TYR A 55 -4.37 -32.37 0.01
CA TYR A 55 -3.11 -31.65 0.09
C TYR A 55 -3.20 -30.23 -0.50
N LYS A 56 -3.92 -30.06 -1.59
CA LYS A 56 -4.18 -28.74 -2.17
C LYS A 56 -4.99 -27.83 -1.22
N PHE A 57 -5.96 -28.36 -0.53
CA PHE A 57 -6.68 -27.64 0.52
C PHE A 57 -5.75 -27.23 1.66
N LEU A 58 -4.94 -28.18 2.17
CA LEU A 58 -4.00 -27.89 3.26
C LEU A 58 -2.93 -26.89 2.86
N SER A 59 -2.38 -26.98 1.66
CA SER A 59 -1.38 -26.01 1.20
C SER A 59 -1.97 -24.60 1.10
N ASN A 60 -3.21 -24.45 0.63
CA ASN A 60 -3.94 -23.18 0.63
C ASN A 60 -4.17 -22.65 2.05
N LEU A 61 -4.64 -23.51 2.96
CA LEU A 61 -4.91 -23.15 4.35
C LEU A 61 -3.66 -22.70 5.09
N LEU A 62 -2.54 -23.41 4.91
CA LEU A 62 -1.26 -23.05 5.50
C LEU A 62 -0.67 -21.78 4.88
N SER A 63 -0.85 -21.58 3.58
CA SER A 63 -0.45 -20.32 2.91
C SER A 63 -1.20 -19.14 3.49
N ASP A 64 -2.52 -19.25 3.68
CA ASP A 64 -3.32 -18.20 4.30
C ASP A 64 -2.90 -17.94 5.76
N ALA A 65 -2.55 -18.98 6.52
CA ALA A 65 -2.01 -18.83 7.86
C ALA A 65 -0.67 -18.07 7.86
N ILE A 66 0.22 -18.36 6.90
CA ILE A 66 1.50 -17.68 6.78
C ILE A 66 1.31 -16.20 6.43
N ILE A 67 0.47 -15.89 5.45
CA ILE A 67 0.18 -14.51 5.03
C ILE A 67 -0.43 -13.72 6.18
N ASN A 68 -1.40 -14.29 6.89
CA ASN A 68 -2.11 -13.56 7.94
C ASN A 68 -1.28 -13.35 9.23
N TYR A 69 -0.38 -14.27 9.56
CA TYR A 69 0.26 -14.27 10.87
C TYR A 69 1.79 -14.12 10.86
N TYR A 70 2.46 -14.52 9.77
CA TYR A 70 3.92 -14.41 9.66
C TYR A 70 4.36 -13.24 8.79
N GLU A 71 3.70 -13.01 7.65
CA GLU A 71 4.03 -11.93 6.71
C GLU A 71 4.08 -10.55 7.39
N PRO A 72 3.10 -10.14 8.23
CA PRO A 72 3.16 -8.86 8.93
C PRO A 72 4.44 -8.67 9.77
N THR A 73 4.91 -9.74 10.39
CA THR A 73 6.14 -9.70 11.20
C THR A 73 7.38 -9.65 10.32
N ILE A 74 7.38 -10.37 9.20
CA ILE A 74 8.49 -10.36 8.23
C ILE A 74 8.62 -8.97 7.63
N VAL A 75 7.53 -8.40 7.12
CA VAL A 75 7.51 -7.07 6.50
C VAL A 75 7.94 -5.98 7.47
N LYS A 76 7.40 -5.97 8.69
CA LYS A 76 7.82 -4.99 9.72
C LYS A 76 9.32 -5.11 10.05
N ARG A 77 9.86 -6.33 10.02
CA ARG A 77 11.30 -6.55 10.23
C ARG A 77 12.13 -6.06 9.06
N LEU A 78 11.67 -6.25 7.81
CA LEU A 78 12.34 -5.70 6.62
C LEU A 78 12.37 -4.18 6.68
N ILE A 79 11.22 -3.54 6.94
CA ILE A 79 11.14 -2.09 7.09
C ILE A 79 12.08 -1.59 8.19
N LEU A 80 12.10 -2.26 9.35
CA LEU A 80 12.97 -1.86 10.46
C LEU A 80 14.46 -2.02 10.14
N LYS A 81 14.83 -3.07 9.39
CA LYS A 81 16.22 -3.39 9.06
C LYS A 81 16.77 -2.46 7.98
N ASP A 82 16.04 -2.29 6.88
CA ASP A 82 16.53 -1.65 5.67
C ASP A 82 16.21 -0.16 5.63
N TYR A 83 15.18 0.28 6.40
CA TYR A 83 14.71 1.67 6.49
C TYR A 83 14.66 2.17 7.94
N PHE A 84 15.67 1.81 8.71
CA PHE A 84 15.78 2.14 10.15
C PHE A 84 15.83 3.65 10.45
N TYR A 85 16.21 4.48 9.47
CA TYR A 85 16.30 5.92 9.58
C TYR A 85 14.94 6.64 9.61
N PHE A 86 13.86 6.00 9.17
CA PHE A 86 12.52 6.51 9.40
C PHE A 86 12.11 6.36 10.87
N ASP A 87 11.31 7.28 11.35
CA ASP A 87 10.76 7.17 12.70
C ASP A 87 9.66 6.09 12.81
N ALA A 88 9.09 5.92 14.01
CA ALA A 88 8.10 4.87 14.24
C ALA A 88 6.76 5.13 13.52
N LEU A 89 6.39 6.41 13.33
CA LEU A 89 5.15 6.78 12.63
C LEU A 89 5.32 6.57 11.13
N ASP A 90 6.43 7.02 10.57
CA ASP A 90 6.79 6.82 9.17
C ASP A 90 6.81 5.33 8.80
N ARG A 91 7.48 4.49 9.61
CA ARG A 91 7.50 3.04 9.40
C ARG A 91 6.12 2.39 9.45
N ASN A 92 5.23 2.91 10.29
CA ASN A 92 3.86 2.43 10.33
C ASN A 92 3.06 2.86 9.08
N SER A 93 3.30 4.07 8.59
CA SER A 93 2.72 4.55 7.34
C SER A 93 3.19 3.73 6.13
N ILE A 94 4.49 3.45 6.05
CA ILE A 94 5.07 2.55 5.03
C ILE A 94 4.43 1.15 5.10
N TYR A 95 4.22 0.61 6.30
CA TYR A 95 3.53 -0.67 6.45
C TYR A 95 2.07 -0.62 5.99
N ASN A 96 1.37 0.49 6.20
CA ASN A 96 0.02 0.68 5.69
C ASN A 96 -0.01 0.75 4.16
N GLU A 97 0.94 1.46 3.52
CA GLU A 97 1.09 1.48 2.06
C GLU A 97 1.36 0.08 1.51
N TYR A 98 2.24 -0.70 2.17
CA TYR A 98 2.45 -2.10 1.81
C TYR A 98 1.14 -2.91 1.80
N ASN A 99 0.28 -2.73 2.80
CA ASN A 99 -0.99 -3.46 2.87
C ASN A 99 -2.00 -3.06 1.77
N ILE A 100 -1.87 -1.85 1.20
CA ILE A 100 -2.70 -1.39 0.08
C ILE A 100 -2.24 -2.02 -1.24
N LEU A 101 -0.95 -2.34 -1.35
CA LEU A 101 -0.39 -2.97 -2.54
C LEU A 101 -0.92 -4.41 -2.66
N HIS A 102 -1.79 -4.65 -3.65
CA HIS A 102 -2.28 -6.00 -3.92
C HIS A 102 -1.17 -6.85 -4.53
N HIS A 103 -0.75 -7.87 -3.80
CA HIS A 103 0.26 -8.81 -4.28
C HIS A 103 -0.21 -10.25 -4.17
N ASN A 104 0.21 -11.07 -5.11
CA ASN A 104 -0.13 -12.50 -5.14
C ASN A 104 1.05 -13.35 -4.63
N SER A 105 1.47 -13.10 -3.39
CA SER A 105 2.54 -13.86 -2.73
C SER A 105 2.16 -15.31 -2.45
N LYS A 106 0.87 -15.60 -2.36
CA LYS A 106 0.32 -16.93 -2.07
C LYS A 106 0.84 -18.02 -3.04
N LYS A 107 1.08 -17.67 -4.31
CA LYS A 107 1.56 -18.61 -5.32
C LYS A 107 2.93 -19.22 -4.96
N TYR A 108 3.85 -18.42 -4.43
CA TYR A 108 5.18 -18.89 -4.04
C TYR A 108 5.12 -19.82 -2.82
N ILE A 109 4.33 -19.44 -1.81
CA ILE A 109 4.16 -20.21 -0.59
C ILE A 109 3.48 -21.56 -0.88
N ASN A 110 2.43 -21.52 -1.69
CA ASN A 110 1.55 -22.68 -1.90
C ASN A 110 2.29 -23.85 -2.55
N LYS A 111 3.14 -23.56 -3.53
CA LYS A 111 3.95 -24.59 -4.19
C LYS A 111 4.92 -25.25 -3.20
N ASP A 112 5.68 -24.44 -2.45
CA ASP A 112 6.68 -24.94 -1.53
C ASP A 112 6.06 -25.75 -0.39
N ILE A 113 4.87 -25.35 0.10
CA ILE A 113 4.12 -26.10 1.11
C ILE A 113 3.61 -27.42 0.53
N LEU A 114 3.01 -27.40 -0.67
CA LEU A 114 2.46 -28.59 -1.31
C LEU A 114 3.54 -29.64 -1.47
N ASP A 115 4.67 -29.28 -2.09
CA ASP A 115 5.80 -30.15 -2.30
C ASP A 115 6.34 -30.74 -0.97
N TYR A 116 6.26 -29.97 0.11
CA TYR A 116 6.70 -30.43 1.42
C TYR A 116 5.72 -31.42 2.08
N ILE A 117 4.42 -31.06 2.15
CA ILE A 117 3.44 -31.86 2.89
C ILE A 117 3.08 -33.19 2.20
N GLU A 118 3.26 -33.30 0.88
CA GLU A 118 3.11 -34.57 0.16
C GLU A 118 4.14 -35.60 0.59
N ASN A 119 5.32 -35.15 0.99
CA ASN A 119 6.45 -36.02 1.36
C ASN A 119 6.66 -36.15 2.89
N HIS A 120 5.98 -35.33 3.70
CA HIS A 120 6.18 -35.27 5.14
C HIS A 120 4.86 -35.35 5.91
N LYS A 121 4.85 -36.11 7.00
CA LYS A 121 3.67 -36.24 7.87
C LYS A 121 3.55 -35.15 8.93
N SER A 122 4.51 -34.26 9.01
CA SER A 122 4.48 -33.16 9.96
C SER A 122 5.20 -31.93 9.43
N ILE A 123 4.72 -30.76 9.83
CA ILE A 123 5.34 -29.46 9.52
C ILE A 123 5.45 -28.63 10.82
N VAL A 124 6.63 -28.10 11.09
CA VAL A 124 6.85 -27.05 12.10
C VAL A 124 6.77 -25.73 11.37
N LEU A 125 5.64 -25.01 11.51
CA LEU A 125 5.31 -23.90 10.62
C LEU A 125 6.31 -22.74 10.74
N ASN A 126 6.68 -22.34 11.96
CA ASN A 126 7.71 -21.33 12.19
C ASN A 126 9.07 -21.72 11.56
N GLY A 127 9.50 -22.97 11.74
CA GLY A 127 10.74 -23.45 11.10
C GLY A 127 10.65 -23.46 9.58
N PHE A 128 9.49 -23.86 9.04
CA PHE A 128 9.25 -23.86 7.60
C PHE A 128 9.36 -22.45 7.00
N VAL A 129 8.69 -21.47 7.62
CA VAL A 129 8.74 -20.06 7.21
C VAL A 129 10.17 -19.51 7.27
N ASN A 130 10.91 -19.82 8.34
CA ASN A 130 12.24 -19.25 8.54
C ASN A 130 13.28 -19.83 7.58
N PHE A 131 13.21 -21.12 7.26
CA PHE A 131 14.30 -21.84 6.58
C PHE A 131 13.96 -22.30 5.15
N ARG A 132 12.68 -22.38 4.77
CA ARG A 132 12.29 -22.92 3.47
C ARG A 132 11.60 -21.93 2.54
N LEU A 133 11.10 -20.80 3.06
CA LEU A 133 10.43 -19.79 2.26
C LEU A 133 11.35 -18.61 1.90
N SER A 134 12.59 -18.87 1.49
CA SER A 134 13.52 -17.80 1.07
C SER A 134 13.01 -17.04 -0.15
N ASN A 135 12.56 -17.75 -1.19
CA ASN A 135 12.04 -17.12 -2.41
C ASN A 135 10.83 -16.23 -2.13
N TYR A 136 9.93 -16.68 -1.25
CA TYR A 136 8.81 -15.89 -0.80
C TYR A 136 9.28 -14.61 -0.06
N LYS A 137 10.18 -14.74 0.90
CA LYS A 137 10.71 -13.58 1.64
C LYS A 137 11.38 -12.57 0.72
N ASN A 138 12.18 -13.05 -0.23
CA ASN A 138 12.82 -12.19 -1.23
C ASN A 138 11.79 -11.50 -2.15
N SER A 139 10.63 -12.13 -2.40
CA SER A 139 9.55 -11.49 -3.18
C SER A 139 8.84 -10.36 -2.45
N LEU A 140 8.99 -10.25 -1.12
CA LEU A 140 8.43 -9.16 -0.33
C LEU A 140 9.28 -7.89 -0.37
N GLU A 141 10.59 -8.00 -0.61
CA GLU A 141 11.51 -6.85 -0.64
C GLU A 141 11.11 -5.79 -1.68
N PRO A 142 10.87 -6.13 -2.97
CA PRO A 142 10.44 -5.15 -3.96
C PRO A 142 9.09 -4.49 -3.64
N LEU A 143 8.21 -5.20 -2.93
CA LEU A 143 6.92 -4.65 -2.49
C LEU A 143 7.10 -3.63 -1.36
N VAL A 144 8.02 -3.91 -0.45
CA VAL A 144 8.40 -2.94 0.60
C VAL A 144 9.07 -1.72 -0.03
N GLU A 145 9.97 -1.89 -1.00
CA GLU A 145 10.58 -0.78 -1.74
C GLU A 145 9.53 0.09 -2.44
N SER A 146 8.54 -0.53 -3.09
CA SER A 146 7.43 0.20 -3.72
C SER A 146 6.60 0.98 -2.71
N ALA A 147 6.32 0.38 -1.54
CA ALA A 147 5.61 1.05 -0.45
C ALA A 147 6.40 2.25 0.11
N VAL A 148 7.71 2.09 0.27
CA VAL A 148 8.60 3.19 0.70
C VAL A 148 8.63 4.31 -0.32
N SER A 149 8.81 3.97 -1.61
CA SER A 149 8.85 4.96 -2.69
C SER A 149 7.55 5.78 -2.73
N LYS A 150 6.41 5.11 -2.63
CA LYS A 150 5.11 5.79 -2.58
C LYS A 150 5.00 6.68 -1.35
N PHE A 151 5.33 6.18 -0.17
CA PHE A 151 5.29 6.95 1.07
C PHE A 151 6.17 8.21 0.98
N VAL A 152 7.39 8.10 0.44
CA VAL A 152 8.31 9.24 0.29
C VAL A 152 7.72 10.27 -0.67
N LEU A 153 7.23 9.85 -1.83
CA LEU A 153 6.61 10.75 -2.80
C LEU A 153 5.41 11.50 -2.21
N ASP A 154 4.51 10.79 -1.51
CA ASP A 154 3.34 11.39 -0.88
C ASP A 154 3.75 12.39 0.23
N LYS A 155 4.79 12.07 1.01
CA LYS A 155 5.32 12.94 2.06
C LYS A 155 5.97 14.20 1.48
N GLU A 156 6.83 14.06 0.47
CA GLU A 156 7.46 15.18 -0.23
C GLU A 156 6.42 16.11 -0.88
N TYR A 157 5.39 15.53 -1.49
CA TYR A 157 4.28 16.28 -2.06
C TYR A 157 3.54 17.11 -0.98
N LEU A 158 3.20 16.51 0.14
CA LEU A 158 2.50 17.21 1.23
C LEU A 158 3.38 18.32 1.85
N GLU A 159 4.68 18.06 2.01
CA GLU A 159 5.63 19.06 2.48
C GLU A 159 5.73 20.24 1.50
N PHE A 160 5.82 19.97 0.20
CA PHE A 160 5.84 21.00 -0.85
C PHE A 160 4.55 21.84 -0.84
N VAL A 161 3.39 21.21 -0.81
CA VAL A 161 2.09 21.91 -0.71
C VAL A 161 2.02 22.78 0.56
N SER A 162 2.51 22.25 1.68
CA SER A 162 2.56 22.99 2.95
C SER A 162 3.47 24.22 2.89
N LEU A 163 4.62 24.10 2.22
CA LEU A 163 5.52 25.23 2.00
C LEU A 163 4.88 26.31 1.12
N LEU A 164 4.24 25.91 0.02
CA LEU A 164 3.53 26.86 -0.87
C LEU A 164 2.39 27.56 -0.13
N ARG A 165 1.61 26.81 0.64
CA ARG A 165 0.54 27.38 1.49
C ARG A 165 1.11 28.38 2.50
N GLY A 166 2.19 28.00 3.20
CA GLY A 166 2.85 28.89 4.15
C GLY A 166 3.36 30.18 3.48
N TYR A 167 3.88 30.09 2.25
CA TYR A 167 4.25 31.24 1.46
C TYR A 167 3.04 32.13 1.15
N VAL A 168 1.96 31.57 0.61
CA VAL A 168 0.72 32.29 0.26
C VAL A 168 0.10 32.96 1.48
N ASP A 169 0.03 32.25 2.61
CA ASP A 169 -0.54 32.76 3.87
C ASP A 169 0.31 33.88 4.49
N SER A 170 1.63 33.92 4.25
CA SER A 170 2.55 34.93 4.77
C SER A 170 2.52 36.26 4.02
N LYS A 171 1.93 36.26 2.82
CA LYS A 171 1.89 37.43 1.94
C LYS A 171 0.58 38.19 2.01
N ILE A 172 0.63 39.50 1.92
CA ILE A 172 -0.55 40.34 1.77
C ILE A 172 -1.12 40.09 0.37
N PRO A 173 -2.41 39.72 0.25
CA PRO A 173 -3.01 39.51 -1.05
C PRO A 173 -3.09 40.78 -1.85
N GLU A 174 -2.89 40.71 -3.17
CA GLU A 174 -3.22 41.79 -4.07
C GLU A 174 -4.74 41.90 -4.23
N PRO A 175 -5.31 43.11 -4.32
CA PRO A 175 -6.76 43.31 -4.43
C PRO A 175 -7.27 42.98 -5.83
N ILE A 176 -6.93 41.81 -6.34
CA ILE A 176 -7.35 41.28 -7.64
C ILE A 176 -8.15 40.03 -7.48
N LYS A 177 -9.07 39.79 -8.40
CA LYS A 177 -9.88 38.58 -8.49
C LYS A 177 -9.49 37.86 -9.75
N ILE A 178 -9.28 36.55 -9.63
CA ILE A 178 -8.92 35.70 -10.77
C ILE A 178 -9.97 34.61 -10.92
N HIS A 179 -10.42 34.38 -12.15
CA HIS A 179 -11.28 33.27 -12.52
C HIS A 179 -10.42 32.17 -13.16
N LEU A 180 -10.47 30.98 -12.61
CA LEU A 180 -9.84 29.79 -13.15
C LEU A 180 -10.92 28.92 -13.79
N ILE A 181 -10.86 28.74 -15.10
CA ILE A 181 -11.72 27.80 -15.83
C ILE A 181 -10.96 26.50 -16.01
N TYR A 182 -11.54 25.40 -15.48
CA TYR A 182 -10.93 24.08 -15.56
C TYR A 182 -11.73 23.17 -16.51
N SER A 183 -11.11 22.81 -17.63
CA SER A 183 -11.73 21.97 -18.66
C SER A 183 -10.71 21.02 -19.29
N ASN A 184 -11.09 19.76 -19.49
CA ASN A 184 -10.24 18.74 -20.13
C ASN A 184 -8.85 18.59 -19.48
N LYS A 185 -8.77 18.76 -18.16
CA LYS A 185 -7.52 18.72 -17.37
C LYS A 185 -6.56 19.88 -17.66
N GLU A 186 -7.05 20.97 -18.22
CA GLU A 186 -6.30 22.19 -18.47
C GLU A 186 -6.95 23.38 -17.80
N SER A 187 -6.14 24.36 -17.39
CA SER A 187 -6.56 25.57 -16.71
C SER A 187 -6.37 26.80 -17.59
N ILE A 188 -7.40 27.66 -17.62
CA ILE A 188 -7.33 28.99 -18.22
C ILE A 188 -7.59 30.00 -17.10
N LEU A 189 -6.73 31.03 -17.01
CA LEU A 189 -6.91 32.10 -16.05
C LEU A 189 -7.46 33.34 -16.73
N LEU A 190 -8.46 33.96 -16.11
CA LEU A 190 -9.07 35.22 -16.55
C LEU A 190 -8.98 36.25 -15.42
N ASP A 191 -8.84 37.52 -15.78
CA ASP A 191 -8.95 38.64 -14.85
C ASP A 191 -10.43 38.89 -14.45
N GLU A 192 -10.67 39.91 -13.60
CA GLU A 192 -12.02 40.31 -13.17
C GLU A 192 -12.90 40.85 -14.30
N ASN A 193 -12.33 41.20 -15.46
CA ASN A 193 -13.03 41.62 -16.67
C ASN A 193 -13.20 40.49 -17.68
N TYR A 194 -12.85 39.27 -17.28
CA TYR A 194 -12.86 38.05 -18.11
C TYR A 194 -11.89 38.10 -19.31
N ASN A 195 -10.84 38.93 -19.26
CA ASN A 195 -9.76 38.87 -20.22
C ASN A 195 -8.79 37.76 -19.84
N MET A 196 -8.28 37.05 -20.84
CA MET A 196 -7.30 35.99 -20.62
C MET A 196 -6.01 36.57 -20.06
N LEU A 197 -5.55 36.00 -18.94
CA LEU A 197 -4.24 36.32 -18.40
C LEU A 197 -3.20 35.57 -19.21
N GLU A 198 -2.34 36.33 -19.92
CA GLU A 198 -1.18 35.74 -20.57
C GLU A 198 -0.18 35.29 -19.51
N PHE A 199 0.36 34.09 -19.71
CA PHE A 199 1.41 33.59 -18.84
C PHE A 199 2.69 34.38 -19.13
N GLU A 200 3.30 34.97 -18.08
CA GLU A 200 4.62 35.56 -18.23
C GLU A 200 5.61 34.44 -18.57
N ASP A 201 6.33 34.60 -19.68
CA ASP A 201 7.40 33.68 -20.06
C ASP A 201 8.44 33.64 -18.92
N PHE A 202 8.44 32.53 -18.17
CA PHE A 202 9.56 32.25 -17.30
C PHE A 202 10.82 32.21 -18.16
N ASN A 203 11.83 33.02 -17.81
CA ASN A 203 13.16 32.99 -18.45
C ASN A 203 13.66 31.53 -18.46
N SER A 204 13.38 30.87 -19.58
CA SER A 204 13.62 29.43 -19.81
C SER A 204 15.09 29.09 -20.07
N GLU A 205 16.02 30.07 -19.88
CA GLU A 205 17.46 29.87 -20.15
C GLU A 205 18.08 28.73 -19.29
N TYR A 206 17.45 28.36 -18.16
CA TYR A 206 17.95 27.30 -17.26
C TYR A 206 17.13 26.03 -17.26
N LEU A 207 16.01 25.95 -17.98
CA LEU A 207 15.07 24.82 -17.92
C LEU A 207 14.71 24.27 -19.31
N SER A 208 15.64 24.27 -20.23
CA SER A 208 15.44 23.93 -21.66
C SER A 208 14.85 22.53 -21.90
N ASP A 209 14.89 21.62 -20.91
CA ASP A 209 14.48 20.22 -21.06
C ASP A 209 13.16 19.89 -20.33
N ILE A 210 12.52 20.87 -19.64
CA ILE A 210 11.27 20.65 -18.89
C ILE A 210 10.13 21.36 -19.64
N SER A 211 9.17 20.57 -20.15
CA SER A 211 7.91 21.12 -20.67
C SER A 211 6.92 21.31 -19.52
N PHE A 212 6.61 22.56 -19.19
CA PHE A 212 5.57 22.89 -18.22
C PHE A 212 4.17 22.69 -18.84
N SER A 213 3.25 22.14 -18.07
CA SER A 213 1.85 22.07 -18.46
C SER A 213 1.15 23.41 -18.26
N GLN A 214 -0.02 23.61 -18.87
CA GLN A 214 -0.85 24.79 -18.62
C GLN A 214 -1.22 24.95 -17.14
N ASN A 215 -1.38 23.84 -16.44
CA ASN A 215 -1.67 23.84 -15.00
C ASN A 215 -0.48 24.34 -14.17
N ASP A 216 0.75 24.00 -14.56
CA ASP A 216 1.96 24.52 -13.90
C ASP A 216 2.08 26.03 -14.08
N TYR A 217 1.81 26.53 -15.30
CA TYR A 217 1.77 27.98 -15.55
C TYR A 217 0.66 28.68 -14.76
N ALA A 218 -0.53 28.08 -14.69
CA ALA A 218 -1.63 28.63 -13.92
C ALA A 218 -1.30 28.70 -12.42
N LEU A 219 -0.76 27.64 -11.84
CA LEU A 219 -0.33 27.60 -10.44
C LEU A 219 0.74 28.67 -10.16
N ASN A 220 1.77 28.75 -11.00
CA ASN A 220 2.84 29.74 -10.84
C ASN A 220 2.32 31.18 -10.96
N THR A 221 1.40 31.46 -11.88
CA THR A 221 0.76 32.76 -12.02
C THR A 221 -0.04 33.12 -10.77
N LEU A 222 -0.81 32.18 -10.23
CA LEU A 222 -1.57 32.40 -8.99
C LEU A 222 -0.66 32.64 -7.79
N ILE A 223 0.48 31.93 -7.68
CA ILE A 223 1.47 32.14 -6.63
C ILE A 223 2.18 33.48 -6.80
N GLY A 224 2.50 33.90 -8.04
CA GLY A 224 3.15 35.16 -8.33
C GLY A 224 2.24 36.39 -8.11
N LYS A 225 0.98 36.28 -8.51
CA LYS A 225 0.00 37.40 -8.39
C LYS A 225 -0.68 37.49 -7.02
N LEU A 226 -0.69 36.39 -6.24
CA LEU A 226 -1.27 36.35 -4.88
C LEU A 226 -2.67 36.98 -4.79
N PRO A 227 -3.65 36.60 -5.61
CA PRO A 227 -4.97 37.24 -5.65
C PRO A 227 -5.69 37.17 -4.29
N GLU A 228 -6.54 38.16 -4.03
CA GLU A 228 -7.43 38.17 -2.88
C GLU A 228 -8.48 37.03 -2.96
N SER A 229 -8.96 36.78 -4.20
CA SER A 229 -9.98 35.73 -4.43
C SER A 229 -9.74 35.00 -5.74
N ILE A 230 -9.94 33.68 -5.71
CA ILE A 230 -9.87 32.77 -6.86
C ILE A 230 -11.24 32.11 -7.03
N TYR A 231 -11.87 32.31 -8.18
CA TYR A 231 -13.14 31.68 -8.53
C TYR A 231 -12.89 30.50 -9.47
N ILE A 232 -13.05 29.28 -8.98
CA ILE A 232 -12.86 28.06 -9.79
C ILE A 232 -14.16 27.68 -10.50
N HIS A 233 -14.12 27.65 -11.83
CA HIS A 233 -15.23 27.21 -12.69
C HIS A 233 -14.92 25.82 -13.25
N LEU A 234 -15.55 24.81 -12.69
CA LEU A 234 -15.35 23.42 -13.09
C LEU A 234 -16.27 23.06 -14.27
N ILE A 235 -15.70 22.89 -15.46
CA ILE A 235 -16.37 22.31 -16.63
C ILE A 235 -16.14 20.78 -16.65
N SER A 236 -14.96 20.34 -16.22
CA SER A 236 -14.61 18.94 -16.01
C SER A 236 -14.68 18.57 -14.52
N PRO A 237 -14.83 17.27 -14.17
CA PRO A 237 -14.76 16.82 -12.79
C PRO A 237 -13.46 17.27 -12.10
N LYS A 238 -13.59 17.55 -10.81
CA LYS A 238 -12.45 17.86 -9.93
C LYS A 238 -11.46 16.70 -9.92
N ASP A 239 -10.17 17.01 -9.98
CA ASP A 239 -9.06 16.08 -9.89
C ASP A 239 -8.00 16.56 -8.89
N GLU A 240 -6.87 15.84 -8.83
CA GLU A 240 -5.75 16.11 -7.93
C GLU A 240 -5.18 17.54 -8.07
N TYR A 241 -5.17 18.10 -9.28
CA TYR A 241 -4.70 19.47 -9.50
C TYR A 241 -5.59 20.50 -8.78
N ILE A 242 -6.90 20.39 -8.93
CA ILE A 242 -7.84 21.29 -8.24
C ILE A 242 -7.77 21.10 -6.71
N GLU A 243 -7.60 19.85 -6.24
CA GLU A 243 -7.38 19.59 -4.82
C GLU A 243 -6.10 20.25 -4.30
N THR A 244 -5.03 20.24 -5.10
CA THR A 244 -3.77 20.92 -4.78
C THR A 244 -3.97 22.42 -4.66
N LEU A 245 -4.70 23.06 -5.59
CA LEU A 245 -5.02 24.48 -5.50
C LEU A 245 -5.80 24.83 -4.24
N GLU A 246 -6.81 24.03 -3.89
CA GLU A 246 -7.58 24.23 -2.66
C GLU A 246 -6.72 24.06 -1.39
N LEU A 247 -5.76 23.14 -1.40
CA LEU A 247 -4.82 22.98 -0.29
C LEU A 247 -3.89 24.17 -0.14
N ILE A 248 -3.41 24.74 -1.25
CA ILE A 248 -2.46 25.87 -1.24
C ILE A 248 -3.18 27.20 -0.91
N PHE A 249 -4.27 27.50 -1.61
CA PHE A 249 -4.93 28.81 -1.53
C PHE A 249 -6.06 28.87 -0.51
N GLY A 250 -6.64 27.73 -0.15
CA GLY A 250 -7.58 27.57 0.96
C GLY A 250 -8.65 28.65 1.08
N LYS A 251 -8.39 29.66 1.89
CA LYS A 251 -9.32 30.76 2.18
C LYS A 251 -9.57 31.73 1.03
N ARG A 252 -8.78 31.66 -0.04
CA ARG A 252 -8.87 32.56 -1.19
C ARG A 252 -9.71 31.98 -2.34
N ILE A 253 -10.11 30.68 -2.24
CA ILE A 253 -10.99 29.98 -3.18
C ILE A 253 -12.43 30.05 -2.70
#